data_a655ec40c0468667bc773b9ea64bdb2c
#
_entry.id   a655ec40c0468667bc773b9ea64bdb2c
#
_cell.length_a   1.000
_cell.length_b   1.000
_cell.length_c   1.000
_cell.angle_alpha   90.00
_cell.angle_beta   90.00
_cell.angle_gamma   90.00
#
_symmetry.space_group_name_H-M   'P 1'
#
loop_
_entity.id
_entity.type
_entity.pdbx_description
1 polymer ?
#
loop_
_entity_poly.entity_id
_entity_poly.type
_entity_poly.pdbx_seq_one_letter_code
_entity_poly.pdbx_strand_id
1 'polypeptide(L)'
;MSTQQKLDKNISEIYQRISKVIPDVEWKFHAPLIEKINKLKKEKNAVILAHNYQTPEIYHGVADIAADSLALAQEAAKTSADIIVLCGVHFMAETAKLMNPEKKVLIPDMQAGCSLSASITGQDVVMLKEKYPGVPVVSYVNTSADVKAETDVCCTSANAVKVVESLGVDKVIFLPDHYLANYVQKNTKVKIISWQGTCIVHEKFTAREVEDIRKQNPEIKVIAHPECPPDVISASDFAGSTSSMVKYVKEKKPKKVLLVTECSMSDNIQIENPNVEFVKPCNLCPYMKKITLKKIFDCLKNETNEIKIGDNIAARARRSVQRMAEIGR
;
A
#
# COMPACT_ATOMS: atom_id res chain seq x y z
N MET A 1 -36.30 -8.66 12.21
CA MET A 1 -34.98 -8.90 12.85
C MET A 1 -34.54 -7.60 13.48
N SER A 2 -34.13 -7.64 14.75
CA SER A 2 -33.59 -6.45 15.43
C SER A 2 -32.23 -6.06 14.82
N THR A 3 -31.84 -4.78 15.01
CA THR A 3 -30.53 -4.28 14.55
C THR A 3 -29.38 -5.12 15.11
N GLN A 4 -29.51 -5.61 16.37
CA GLN A 4 -28.55 -6.48 17.03
C GLN A 4 -28.43 -7.83 16.32
N GLN A 5 -29.54 -8.48 15.93
CA GLN A 5 -29.51 -9.75 15.19
C GLN A 5 -28.87 -9.65 13.81
N LYS A 6 -29.00 -8.48 13.12
CA LYS A 6 -28.29 -8.22 11.85
C LYS A 6 -26.79 -8.03 12.05
N LEU A 7 -26.39 -7.35 13.15
CA LEU A 7 -24.96 -7.13 13.49
C LEU A 7 -24.29 -8.46 13.85
N ASP A 8 -24.93 -9.27 14.71
CA ASP A 8 -24.41 -10.59 15.13
C ASP A 8 -24.19 -11.52 13.92
N LYS A 9 -25.12 -11.51 12.96
CA LYS A 9 -24.98 -12.29 11.74
C LYS A 9 -23.78 -11.84 10.90
N ASN A 10 -23.55 -10.52 10.81
CA ASN A 10 -22.40 -9.97 10.09
C ASN A 10 -21.06 -10.37 10.75
N ILE A 11 -20.96 -10.30 12.06
CA ILE A 11 -19.76 -10.71 12.82
C ILE A 11 -19.46 -12.19 12.62
N SER A 12 -20.48 -13.05 12.67
CA SER A 12 -20.33 -14.49 12.39
C SER A 12 -19.86 -14.78 10.96
N GLU A 13 -20.39 -14.05 9.98
CA GLU A 13 -19.99 -14.18 8.57
C GLU A 13 -18.53 -13.76 8.37
N ILE A 14 -18.09 -12.67 9.02
CA ILE A 14 -16.69 -12.24 9.00
C ILE A 14 -15.80 -13.34 9.56
N TYR A 15 -16.14 -13.90 10.75
CA TYR A 15 -15.34 -14.94 11.35
C TYR A 15 -15.25 -16.21 10.50
N GLN A 16 -16.36 -16.69 9.95
CA GLN A 16 -16.34 -17.84 9.05
C GLN A 16 -15.35 -17.65 7.89
N ARG A 17 -15.23 -16.44 7.37
CA ARG A 17 -14.30 -16.12 6.28
C ARG A 17 -12.84 -16.15 6.71
N ILE A 18 -12.51 -15.61 7.90
CA ILE A 18 -11.13 -15.41 8.36
C ILE A 18 -10.63 -16.46 9.37
N SER A 19 -11.45 -17.40 9.79
CA SER A 19 -11.14 -18.41 10.84
C SER A 19 -9.93 -19.29 10.52
N LYS A 20 -9.54 -19.41 9.24
CA LYS A 20 -8.34 -20.16 8.83
C LYS A 20 -7.02 -19.43 9.13
N VAL A 21 -7.07 -18.11 9.32
CA VAL A 21 -5.87 -17.26 9.54
C VAL A 21 -5.88 -16.56 10.89
N ILE A 22 -7.05 -16.44 11.53
CA ILE A 22 -7.20 -15.88 12.88
C ILE A 22 -7.76 -16.95 13.80
N PRO A 23 -6.99 -17.42 14.81
CA PRO A 23 -7.47 -18.39 15.81
C PRO A 23 -8.67 -17.88 16.61
N ASP A 24 -9.54 -18.80 17.07
CA ASP A 24 -10.75 -18.46 17.84
C ASP A 24 -10.44 -17.64 19.12
N VAL A 25 -9.30 -17.91 19.76
CA VAL A 25 -8.87 -17.16 20.94
C VAL A 25 -8.61 -15.68 20.61
N GLU A 26 -7.97 -15.38 19.49
CA GLU A 26 -7.71 -14.00 19.05
C GLU A 26 -9.00 -13.32 18.55
N TRP A 27 -9.85 -14.09 17.86
CA TRP A 27 -11.13 -13.57 17.38
C TRP A 27 -12.01 -13.01 18.49
N LYS A 28 -12.04 -13.67 19.65
CA LYS A 28 -12.80 -13.20 20.83
C LYS A 28 -12.41 -11.81 21.30
N PHE A 29 -11.15 -11.42 21.08
CA PHE A 29 -10.67 -10.03 21.35
C PHE A 29 -11.00 -9.06 20.22
N HIS A 30 -10.99 -9.52 18.96
CA HIS A 30 -11.22 -8.67 17.80
C HIS A 30 -12.70 -8.38 17.55
N ALA A 31 -13.57 -9.37 17.67
CA ALA A 31 -14.98 -9.27 17.33
C ALA A 31 -15.71 -8.07 17.97
N PRO A 32 -15.58 -7.79 19.30
CA PRO A 32 -16.25 -6.66 19.91
C PRO A 32 -15.80 -5.30 19.38
N LEU A 33 -14.53 -5.17 18.97
CA LEU A 33 -14.00 -3.93 18.38
C LEU A 33 -14.45 -3.78 16.93
N ILE A 34 -14.45 -4.85 16.15
CA ILE A 34 -14.94 -4.87 14.76
C ILE A 34 -16.40 -4.42 14.72
N GLU A 35 -17.24 -4.95 15.62
CA GLU A 35 -18.64 -4.57 15.72
C GLU A 35 -18.80 -3.08 16.03
N LYS A 36 -18.09 -2.58 17.05
CA LYS A 36 -18.13 -1.16 17.45
C LYS A 36 -17.65 -0.24 16.33
N ILE A 37 -16.57 -0.60 15.62
CA ILE A 37 -16.03 0.18 14.50
C ILE A 37 -17.05 0.21 13.36
N ASN A 38 -17.61 -0.94 12.97
CA ASN A 38 -18.56 -1.02 11.87
C ASN A 38 -19.89 -0.28 12.16
N LYS A 39 -20.30 -0.21 13.43
CA LYS A 39 -21.42 0.62 13.86
C LYS A 39 -21.08 2.10 13.76
N LEU A 40 -19.97 2.51 14.37
CA LEU A 40 -19.52 3.90 14.43
C LEU A 40 -19.24 4.48 13.03
N LYS A 41 -18.68 3.67 12.12
CA LYS A 41 -18.45 4.02 10.72
C LYS A 41 -19.75 4.46 10.02
N LYS A 42 -20.86 3.74 10.25
CA LYS A 42 -22.17 4.09 9.69
C LYS A 42 -22.74 5.35 10.32
N GLU A 43 -22.64 5.48 11.66
CA GLU A 43 -23.13 6.65 12.39
C GLU A 43 -22.45 7.95 11.97
N LYS A 44 -21.17 7.88 11.61
CA LYS A 44 -20.36 9.05 11.25
C LYS A 44 -20.23 9.28 9.74
N ASN A 45 -20.95 8.55 8.92
CA ASN A 45 -20.77 8.56 7.46
C ASN A 45 -19.29 8.46 7.07
N ALA A 46 -18.60 7.46 7.61
CA ALA A 46 -17.16 7.26 7.41
C ALA A 46 -16.89 6.03 6.54
N VAL A 47 -15.80 6.09 5.75
CA VAL A 47 -15.25 4.98 4.98
C VAL A 47 -13.87 4.62 5.52
N ILE A 48 -13.59 3.32 5.65
CA ILE A 48 -12.28 2.80 6.03
C ILE A 48 -11.59 2.24 4.80
N LEU A 49 -10.47 2.85 4.42
CA LEU A 49 -9.60 2.41 3.33
C LEU A 49 -8.38 1.71 3.92
N ALA A 50 -8.11 0.45 3.55
CA ALA A 50 -7.00 -0.33 4.08
C ALA A 50 -6.02 -0.75 2.98
N HIS A 51 -4.72 -0.64 3.27
CA HIS A 51 -3.70 -1.17 2.38
C HIS A 51 -3.62 -2.70 2.48
N ASN A 52 -3.19 -3.36 1.39
CA ASN A 52 -3.04 -4.82 1.31
C ASN A 52 -2.14 -5.43 2.40
N TYR A 53 -1.28 -4.63 3.05
CA TYR A 53 -0.40 -5.05 4.15
C TYR A 53 -1.04 -4.92 5.54
N GLN A 54 -2.31 -4.55 5.65
CA GLN A 54 -3.00 -4.57 6.93
C GLN A 54 -3.30 -6.01 7.36
N THR A 55 -3.39 -6.21 8.67
CA THR A 55 -3.71 -7.52 9.25
C THR A 55 -5.12 -7.98 8.88
N PRO A 56 -5.40 -9.31 8.85
CA PRO A 56 -6.68 -9.84 8.38
C PRO A 56 -7.91 -9.28 9.11
N GLU A 57 -7.81 -9.01 10.42
CA GLU A 57 -8.92 -8.44 11.20
C GLU A 57 -9.26 -7.00 10.79
N ILE A 58 -8.28 -6.25 10.24
CA ILE A 58 -8.51 -4.92 9.68
C ILE A 58 -8.99 -5.05 8.23
N TYR A 59 -8.26 -5.82 7.42
CA TYR A 59 -8.53 -5.99 5.99
C TYR A 59 -9.93 -6.54 5.71
N HIS A 60 -10.32 -7.60 6.41
CA HIS A 60 -11.59 -8.30 6.19
C HIS A 60 -12.69 -7.91 7.19
N GLY A 61 -12.29 -7.33 8.36
CA GLY A 61 -13.22 -7.06 9.45
C GLY A 61 -13.83 -5.66 9.43
N VAL A 62 -13.06 -4.64 9.09
CA VAL A 62 -13.50 -3.24 9.21
C VAL A 62 -13.30 -2.41 7.94
N ALA A 63 -12.39 -2.80 7.04
CA ALA A 63 -12.18 -2.07 5.80
C ALA A 63 -13.40 -2.17 4.86
N ASP A 64 -13.78 -1.05 4.26
CA ASP A 64 -14.77 -1.01 3.18
C ASP A 64 -14.12 -1.34 1.85
N ILE A 65 -12.89 -0.85 1.68
CA ILE A 65 -12.06 -1.08 0.50
C ILE A 65 -10.65 -1.43 0.97
N ALA A 66 -10.13 -2.55 0.47
CA ALA A 66 -8.75 -2.95 0.68
C ALA A 66 -8.06 -3.12 -0.67
N ALA A 67 -6.93 -2.42 -0.86
CA ALA A 67 -6.25 -2.36 -2.16
C ALA A 67 -4.79 -1.85 -2.05
N ASP A 68 -4.13 -1.68 -3.21
CA ASP A 68 -2.85 -0.98 -3.32
C ASP A 68 -3.03 0.56 -3.27
N SER A 69 -1.91 1.28 -3.16
CA SER A 69 -1.89 2.74 -3.01
C SER A 69 -2.60 3.48 -4.16
N LEU A 70 -2.50 2.99 -5.41
CA LEU A 70 -3.15 3.64 -6.56
C LEU A 70 -4.67 3.50 -6.49
N ALA A 71 -5.15 2.27 -6.25
CA ALA A 71 -6.59 2.02 -6.13
C ALA A 71 -7.18 2.77 -4.93
N LEU A 72 -6.49 2.78 -3.78
CA LEU A 72 -6.94 3.54 -2.60
C LEU A 72 -7.03 5.04 -2.86
N ALA A 73 -6.07 5.62 -3.59
CA ALA A 73 -6.13 7.03 -3.99
C ALA A 73 -7.33 7.32 -4.91
N GLN A 74 -7.59 6.43 -5.89
CA GLN A 74 -8.72 6.53 -6.81
C GLN A 74 -10.06 6.37 -6.09
N GLU A 75 -10.18 5.41 -5.18
CA GLU A 75 -11.41 5.16 -4.42
C GLU A 75 -11.66 6.26 -3.37
N ALA A 76 -10.61 6.79 -2.76
CA ALA A 76 -10.72 7.97 -1.90
C ALA A 76 -11.37 9.15 -2.65
N ALA A 77 -11.00 9.38 -3.92
CA ALA A 77 -11.55 10.46 -4.73
C ALA A 77 -13.03 10.28 -5.08
N LYS A 78 -13.56 9.04 -5.07
CA LYS A 78 -14.94 8.72 -5.49
C LYS A 78 -15.92 8.63 -4.33
N THR A 79 -15.44 8.43 -3.11
CA THR A 79 -16.33 8.18 -1.96
C THR A 79 -17.23 9.36 -1.65
N SER A 80 -18.49 9.09 -1.28
CA SER A 80 -19.45 10.10 -0.78
C SER A 80 -19.35 10.29 0.75
N ALA A 81 -18.54 9.51 1.45
CA ALA A 81 -18.36 9.63 2.90
C ALA A 81 -17.75 10.99 3.29
N ASP A 82 -18.12 11.50 4.46
CA ASP A 82 -17.59 12.75 5.01
C ASP A 82 -16.21 12.55 5.65
N ILE A 83 -15.98 11.35 6.20
CA ILE A 83 -14.75 10.98 6.89
C ILE A 83 -14.11 9.80 6.16
N ILE A 84 -12.82 9.92 5.86
CA ILE A 84 -11.97 8.84 5.36
C ILE A 84 -11.01 8.45 6.47
N VAL A 85 -11.06 7.19 6.94
CA VAL A 85 -10.05 6.62 7.83
C VAL A 85 -9.09 5.79 6.99
N LEU A 86 -7.84 6.21 6.90
CA LEU A 86 -6.83 5.47 6.15
C LEU A 86 -6.04 4.53 7.05
N CYS A 87 -6.27 3.23 6.91
CA CYS A 87 -5.49 2.16 7.53
C CYS A 87 -4.30 1.80 6.63
N GLY A 88 -3.24 2.55 6.79
CA GLY A 88 -1.99 2.49 6.04
C GLY A 88 -0.94 3.35 6.70
N VAL A 89 -0.03 3.92 5.91
CA VAL A 89 1.04 4.80 6.38
C VAL A 89 0.79 6.26 6.02
N HIS A 90 1.51 7.17 6.66
CA HIS A 90 1.24 8.61 6.65
C HIS A 90 1.14 9.21 5.24
N PHE A 91 2.08 8.89 4.35
CA PHE A 91 2.06 9.43 2.98
C PHE A 91 0.81 9.00 2.18
N MET A 92 0.21 7.85 2.52
CA MET A 92 -1.04 7.39 1.89
C MET A 92 -2.22 8.23 2.37
N ALA A 93 -2.24 8.59 3.66
CA ALA A 93 -3.25 9.47 4.22
C ALA A 93 -3.12 10.91 3.67
N GLU A 94 -1.89 11.41 3.48
CA GLU A 94 -1.63 12.66 2.75
C GLU A 94 -2.15 12.57 1.31
N THR A 95 -1.88 11.47 0.61
CA THR A 95 -2.38 11.26 -0.76
C THR A 95 -3.92 11.27 -0.81
N ALA A 96 -4.58 10.61 0.15
CA ALA A 96 -6.04 10.66 0.28
C ALA A 96 -6.55 12.07 0.55
N LYS A 97 -5.87 12.86 1.40
CA LYS A 97 -6.22 14.27 1.67
C LYS A 97 -6.00 15.17 0.47
N LEU A 98 -4.92 14.99 -0.29
CA LEU A 98 -4.66 15.70 -1.54
C LEU A 98 -5.79 15.50 -2.56
N MET A 99 -6.33 14.28 -2.66
CA MET A 99 -7.42 13.95 -3.57
C MET A 99 -8.80 14.38 -3.04
N ASN A 100 -8.93 14.67 -1.74
CA ASN A 100 -10.18 15.03 -1.06
C ASN A 100 -9.96 16.21 -0.10
N PRO A 101 -9.67 17.39 -0.60
CA PRO A 101 -9.32 18.55 0.26
C PRO A 101 -10.42 18.94 1.23
N GLU A 102 -11.69 18.75 0.86
CA GLU A 102 -12.86 19.13 1.67
C GLU A 102 -13.22 18.09 2.72
N LYS A 103 -12.73 16.85 2.57
CA LYS A 103 -13.09 15.76 3.49
C LYS A 103 -12.13 15.68 4.67
N LYS A 104 -12.65 15.18 5.79
CA LYS A 104 -11.82 14.85 6.93
C LYS A 104 -11.11 13.52 6.68
N VAL A 105 -9.77 13.54 6.57
CA VAL A 105 -8.94 12.34 6.41
C VAL A 105 -8.20 12.09 7.72
N LEU A 106 -8.44 10.94 8.29
CA LEU A 106 -7.88 10.50 9.57
C LEU A 106 -6.90 9.34 9.35
N ILE A 107 -5.83 9.31 10.15
CA ILE A 107 -4.93 8.16 10.25
C ILE A 107 -4.94 7.64 11.70
N PRO A 108 -5.12 6.34 11.94
CA PRO A 108 -5.21 5.82 13.32
C PRO A 108 -3.96 6.02 14.17
N ASP A 109 -2.78 6.16 13.54
CA ASP A 109 -1.53 6.46 14.23
C ASP A 109 -0.64 7.37 13.37
N MET A 110 -0.33 8.57 13.86
CA MET A 110 0.55 9.54 13.17
C MET A 110 2.01 9.04 13.02
N GLN A 111 2.44 8.06 13.81
CA GLN A 111 3.77 7.46 13.71
C GLN A 111 3.83 6.32 12.69
N ALA A 112 2.75 6.01 11.98
CA ALA A 112 2.73 5.05 10.88
C ALA A 112 3.46 5.66 9.67
N GLY A 113 4.79 5.75 9.74
CA GLY A 113 5.68 6.32 8.73
C GLY A 113 6.04 5.35 7.60
N CYS A 114 7.10 5.68 6.87
CA CYS A 114 7.66 4.83 5.80
C CYS A 114 9.14 5.15 5.62
N SER A 115 10.01 4.13 5.51
CA SER A 115 11.45 4.34 5.30
C SER A 115 11.76 5.07 4.01
N LEU A 116 11.02 4.79 2.94
CA LEU A 116 11.17 5.50 1.66
C LEU A 116 10.78 6.97 1.81
N SER A 117 9.64 7.26 2.43
CA SER A 117 9.19 8.64 2.65
C SER A 117 10.15 9.42 3.56
N ALA A 118 10.80 8.76 4.51
CA ALA A 118 11.77 9.38 5.40
C ALA A 118 13.17 9.56 4.76
N SER A 119 13.44 8.94 3.61
CA SER A 119 14.75 8.99 2.96
C SER A 119 15.01 10.25 2.13
N ILE A 120 13.99 11.08 1.89
CA ILE A 120 14.06 12.24 0.98
C ILE A 120 13.10 13.34 1.44
N THR A 121 13.48 14.59 1.24
CA THR A 121 12.70 15.80 1.53
C THR A 121 12.40 16.59 0.25
N GLY A 122 11.45 17.52 0.31
CA GLY A 122 11.20 18.45 -0.81
C GLY A 122 12.41 19.27 -1.19
N GLN A 123 13.26 19.66 -0.22
CA GLN A 123 14.50 20.40 -0.47
C GLN A 123 15.52 19.57 -1.27
N ASP A 124 15.61 18.25 -1.01
CA ASP A 124 16.46 17.35 -1.79
C ASP A 124 16.01 17.30 -3.26
N VAL A 125 14.70 17.34 -3.51
CA VAL A 125 14.16 17.38 -4.88
C VAL A 125 14.52 18.68 -5.58
N VAL A 126 14.46 19.82 -4.88
CA VAL A 126 14.91 21.12 -5.43
C VAL A 126 16.38 21.06 -5.82
N MET A 127 17.26 20.55 -4.95
CA MET A 127 18.69 20.39 -5.26
C MET A 127 18.92 19.44 -6.46
N LEU A 128 18.13 18.39 -6.60
CA LEU A 128 18.22 17.49 -7.75
C LEU A 128 17.81 18.19 -9.04
N LYS A 129 16.77 19.04 -9.03
CA LYS A 129 16.36 19.84 -10.20
C LYS A 129 17.42 20.85 -10.60
N GLU A 130 18.11 21.47 -9.65
CA GLU A 130 19.25 22.36 -9.93
C GLU A 130 20.43 21.60 -10.54
N LYS A 131 20.72 20.39 -10.04
CA LYS A 131 21.80 19.53 -10.57
C LYS A 131 21.48 18.97 -11.96
N TYR A 132 20.22 18.74 -12.27
CA TYR A 132 19.76 18.15 -13.52
C TYR A 132 18.68 19.05 -14.18
N PRO A 133 19.03 20.24 -14.66
CA PRO A 133 18.05 21.19 -15.16
C PRO A 133 17.28 20.64 -16.36
N GLY A 134 15.94 20.83 -16.35
CA GLY A 134 15.03 20.37 -17.40
C GLY A 134 14.73 18.88 -17.40
N VAL A 135 15.28 18.08 -16.47
CA VAL A 135 14.96 16.66 -16.34
C VAL A 135 13.72 16.49 -15.46
N PRO A 136 12.63 15.86 -15.96
CA PRO A 136 11.43 15.65 -15.17
C PRO A 136 11.64 14.74 -13.96
N VAL A 137 10.91 15.05 -12.87
CA VAL A 137 10.92 14.27 -11.64
C VAL A 137 9.69 13.36 -11.59
N VAL A 138 9.92 12.06 -11.53
CA VAL A 138 8.91 11.03 -11.24
C VAL A 138 9.10 10.55 -9.81
N SER A 139 8.11 10.72 -8.97
CA SER A 139 8.18 10.21 -7.60
C SER A 139 7.24 9.04 -7.39
N TYR A 140 7.80 7.95 -6.89
CA TYR A 140 6.97 6.92 -6.26
C TYR A 140 6.11 7.55 -5.16
N VAL A 141 4.85 7.19 -5.09
CA VAL A 141 3.86 7.77 -4.15
C VAL A 141 4.26 7.67 -2.68
N ASN A 142 5.25 6.79 -2.38
CA ASN A 142 5.82 6.57 -1.04
C ASN A 142 6.76 7.71 -0.60
N THR A 143 6.28 8.93 -0.72
CA THR A 143 6.94 10.20 -0.38
C THR A 143 5.95 11.11 0.33
N SER A 144 6.45 12.11 1.08
CA SER A 144 5.64 13.11 1.76
C SER A 144 4.99 14.11 0.79
N ALA A 145 4.05 14.92 1.28
CA ALA A 145 3.37 15.93 0.46
C ALA A 145 4.33 17.03 -0.04
N ASP A 146 5.37 17.39 0.71
CA ASP A 146 6.39 18.36 0.29
C ASP A 146 7.24 17.83 -0.88
N VAL A 147 7.63 16.55 -0.87
CA VAL A 147 8.29 15.92 -2.02
C VAL A 147 7.36 15.89 -3.24
N LYS A 148 6.07 15.53 -3.04
CA LYS A 148 5.07 15.53 -4.12
C LYS A 148 4.84 16.92 -4.72
N ALA A 149 4.98 17.98 -3.92
CA ALA A 149 4.85 19.36 -4.37
C ALA A 149 5.97 19.78 -5.34
N GLU A 150 7.15 19.15 -5.23
CA GLU A 150 8.29 19.37 -6.12
C GLU A 150 8.35 18.37 -7.29
N THR A 151 7.40 17.44 -7.38
CA THR A 151 7.35 16.34 -8.33
C THR A 151 6.50 16.71 -9.55
N ASP A 152 6.94 16.34 -10.76
CA ASP A 152 6.18 16.55 -12.00
C ASP A 152 5.03 15.55 -12.15
N VAL A 153 5.25 14.31 -11.77
CA VAL A 153 4.22 13.24 -11.75
C VAL A 153 4.56 12.17 -10.73
N CYS A 154 3.57 11.73 -9.96
CA CYS A 154 3.70 10.57 -9.10
C CYS A 154 3.50 9.26 -9.88
N CYS A 155 3.99 8.15 -9.32
CA CYS A 155 3.71 6.81 -9.79
C CYS A 155 3.50 5.85 -8.61
N THR A 156 3.03 4.65 -8.91
CA THR A 156 3.07 3.50 -8.01
C THR A 156 3.82 2.35 -8.68
N SER A 157 4.15 1.27 -7.95
CA SER A 157 4.72 0.06 -8.56
C SER A 157 3.83 -0.56 -9.65
N ALA A 158 2.53 -0.21 -9.68
CA ALA A 158 1.59 -0.69 -10.68
C ALA A 158 1.73 0.01 -12.04
N ASN A 159 2.23 1.24 -12.09
CA ASN A 159 2.26 2.07 -13.30
C ASN A 159 3.57 2.83 -13.52
N ALA A 160 4.63 2.54 -12.76
CA ALA A 160 5.88 3.30 -12.84
C ALA A 160 6.49 3.34 -14.24
N VAL A 161 6.55 2.21 -14.94
CA VAL A 161 7.05 2.14 -16.33
C VAL A 161 6.19 2.99 -17.26
N LYS A 162 4.87 2.81 -17.21
CA LYS A 162 3.91 3.58 -18.03
C LYS A 162 4.01 5.09 -17.78
N VAL A 163 4.16 5.49 -16.51
CA VAL A 163 4.34 6.91 -16.15
C VAL A 163 5.62 7.47 -16.74
N VAL A 164 6.74 6.77 -16.59
CA VAL A 164 8.04 7.21 -17.14
C VAL A 164 7.97 7.34 -18.66
N GLU A 165 7.40 6.36 -19.36
CA GLU A 165 7.27 6.38 -20.83
C GLU A 165 6.31 7.47 -21.32
N SER A 166 5.27 7.78 -20.56
CA SER A 166 4.28 8.81 -20.90
C SER A 166 4.85 10.23 -20.97
N LEU A 167 6.05 10.45 -20.41
CA LEU A 167 6.69 11.76 -20.45
C LEU A 167 7.35 12.08 -21.79
N GLY A 168 7.65 11.07 -22.62
CA GLY A 168 8.24 11.26 -23.95
C GLY A 168 9.65 11.88 -23.91
N VAL A 169 10.44 11.60 -22.87
CA VAL A 169 11.79 12.15 -22.67
C VAL A 169 12.84 11.05 -22.60
N ASP A 170 14.11 11.38 -22.85
CA ASP A 170 15.21 10.42 -22.84
C ASP A 170 15.68 10.03 -21.43
N LYS A 171 15.39 10.86 -20.42
CA LYS A 171 15.80 10.63 -19.04
C LYS A 171 14.85 11.27 -18.04
N VAL A 172 14.75 10.66 -16.84
CA VAL A 172 13.98 11.15 -15.70
C VAL A 172 14.75 10.98 -14.39
N ILE A 173 14.45 11.84 -13.39
CA ILE A 173 14.83 11.61 -12.00
C ILE A 173 13.73 10.75 -11.38
N PHE A 174 14.08 9.62 -10.78
CA PHE A 174 13.14 8.67 -10.16
C PHE A 174 13.39 8.55 -8.66
N LEU A 175 12.37 8.86 -7.87
CA LEU A 175 12.44 8.98 -6.42
C LEU A 175 11.41 8.05 -5.73
N PRO A 176 11.59 7.68 -4.47
CA PRO A 176 12.87 7.60 -3.75
C PRO A 176 13.47 6.19 -3.77
N ASP A 177 12.77 5.17 -4.30
CA ASP A 177 13.14 3.76 -4.20
C ASP A 177 14.13 3.36 -5.28
N HIS A 178 15.33 2.97 -4.83
CA HIS A 178 16.42 2.54 -5.71
C HIS A 178 16.10 1.22 -6.45
N TYR A 179 15.48 0.26 -5.77
CA TYR A 179 15.18 -1.04 -6.39
C TYR A 179 14.04 -0.94 -7.39
N LEU A 180 12.98 -0.19 -7.07
CA LEU A 180 11.92 0.10 -8.04
C LEU A 180 12.49 0.87 -9.24
N ALA A 181 13.40 1.83 -9.03
CA ALA A 181 14.09 2.52 -10.12
C ALA A 181 14.85 1.57 -11.03
N ASN A 182 15.58 0.59 -10.46
CA ASN A 182 16.27 -0.46 -11.21
C ASN A 182 15.29 -1.36 -11.98
N TYR A 183 14.16 -1.72 -11.37
CA TYR A 183 13.11 -2.47 -12.06
C TYR A 183 12.55 -1.69 -13.25
N VAL A 184 12.25 -0.39 -13.07
CA VAL A 184 11.79 0.48 -14.15
C VAL A 184 12.85 0.58 -15.25
N GLN A 185 14.13 0.80 -14.91
CA GLN A 185 15.23 0.90 -15.89
C GLN A 185 15.34 -0.35 -16.77
N LYS A 186 15.10 -1.55 -16.22
CA LYS A 186 15.12 -2.81 -16.98
C LYS A 186 13.94 -2.93 -17.97
N ASN A 187 12.86 -2.19 -17.74
CA ASN A 187 11.61 -2.29 -18.50
C ASN A 187 11.33 -1.08 -19.40
N THR A 188 12.27 -0.11 -19.51
CA THR A 188 12.14 1.07 -20.37
C THR A 188 13.48 1.45 -20.98
N LYS A 189 13.44 2.20 -22.10
CA LYS A 189 14.62 2.80 -22.73
C LYS A 189 14.99 4.16 -22.12
N VAL A 190 14.09 4.76 -21.35
CA VAL A 190 14.31 6.05 -20.66
C VAL A 190 15.39 5.88 -19.59
N LYS A 191 16.41 6.74 -19.59
CA LYS A 191 17.47 6.69 -18.59
C LYS A 191 16.95 7.14 -17.22
N ILE A 192 17.15 6.32 -16.20
CA ILE A 192 16.71 6.58 -14.84
C ILE A 192 17.87 7.14 -13.99
N ILE A 193 17.69 8.33 -13.41
CA ILE A 193 18.54 8.90 -12.38
C ILE A 193 17.86 8.61 -11.04
N SER A 194 18.35 7.63 -10.29
CA SER A 194 17.69 7.17 -9.06
C SER A 194 18.21 7.83 -7.80
N TRP A 195 17.35 7.98 -6.80
CA TRP A 195 17.70 8.20 -5.40
C TRP A 195 18.08 6.88 -4.74
N GLN A 196 18.74 6.91 -3.56
CA GLN A 196 19.25 5.71 -2.89
C GLN A 196 18.40 5.26 -1.68
N GLY A 197 17.10 5.55 -1.70
CA GLY A 197 16.18 5.05 -0.68
C GLY A 197 15.81 3.59 -0.91
N THR A 198 15.54 2.87 0.19
CA THR A 198 15.12 1.45 0.17
C THR A 198 13.95 1.19 1.12
N CYS A 199 13.15 0.18 0.81
CA CYS A 199 12.11 -0.29 1.70
C CYS A 199 12.67 -1.28 2.72
N ILE A 200 12.63 -0.95 4.03
CA ILE A 200 13.15 -1.77 5.13
C ILE A 200 12.54 -3.18 5.22
N VAL A 201 11.47 -3.44 4.51
CA VAL A 201 10.82 -4.75 4.43
C VAL A 201 11.41 -5.55 3.27
N HIS A 202 11.40 -4.96 2.07
CA HIS A 202 11.76 -5.67 0.84
C HIS A 202 13.26 -5.83 0.66
N GLU A 203 14.08 -4.91 1.17
CA GLU A 203 15.55 -5.02 1.13
C GLU A 203 16.10 -6.20 1.94
N LYS A 204 15.32 -6.76 2.87
CA LYS A 204 15.73 -7.89 3.70
C LYS A 204 15.65 -9.23 3.00
N PHE A 205 14.92 -9.34 1.92
CA PHE A 205 14.84 -10.60 1.16
C PHE A 205 16.13 -10.82 0.36
N THR A 206 16.55 -12.07 0.30
CA THR A 206 17.76 -12.47 -0.44
C THR A 206 17.42 -13.53 -1.49
N ALA A 207 18.14 -13.53 -2.61
CA ALA A 207 18.00 -14.57 -3.64
C ALA A 207 18.29 -15.97 -3.07
N ARG A 208 19.23 -16.09 -2.12
CA ARG A 208 19.56 -17.36 -1.45
C ARG A 208 18.36 -17.94 -0.70
N GLU A 209 17.62 -17.12 0.07
CA GLU A 209 16.40 -17.58 0.75
C GLU A 209 15.36 -18.09 -0.25
N VAL A 210 15.17 -17.37 -1.35
CA VAL A 210 14.26 -17.78 -2.43
C VAL A 210 14.69 -19.12 -3.03
N GLU A 211 15.97 -19.30 -3.33
CA GLU A 211 16.53 -20.54 -3.88
C GLU A 211 16.39 -21.72 -2.90
N ASP A 212 16.66 -21.50 -1.62
CA ASP A 212 16.55 -22.54 -0.59
C ASP A 212 15.10 -22.98 -0.38
N ILE A 213 14.13 -22.06 -0.45
CA ILE A 213 12.71 -22.39 -0.44
C ILE A 213 12.33 -23.17 -1.71
N ARG A 214 12.84 -22.82 -2.89
CA ARG A 214 12.61 -23.56 -4.15
C ARG A 214 13.15 -24.99 -4.08
N LYS A 215 14.33 -25.21 -3.53
CA LYS A 215 14.91 -26.56 -3.36
C LYS A 215 13.99 -27.46 -2.54
N GLN A 216 13.38 -26.90 -1.48
CA GLN A 216 12.44 -27.61 -0.61
C GLN A 216 11.05 -27.76 -1.25
N ASN A 217 10.71 -26.91 -2.21
CA ASN A 217 9.40 -26.84 -2.86
C ASN A 217 9.54 -26.65 -4.39
N PRO A 218 9.90 -27.69 -5.16
CA PRO A 218 10.23 -27.54 -6.58
C PRO A 218 9.13 -26.94 -7.47
N GLU A 219 7.86 -27.12 -7.10
CA GLU A 219 6.70 -26.58 -7.85
C GLU A 219 6.27 -25.17 -7.44
N ILE A 220 6.97 -24.55 -6.47
CA ILE A 220 6.57 -23.26 -5.92
C ILE A 220 6.68 -22.15 -6.98
N LYS A 221 5.66 -21.28 -7.02
CA LYS A 221 5.72 -20.02 -7.78
C LYS A 221 6.15 -18.90 -6.87
N VAL A 222 7.22 -18.22 -7.24
CA VAL A 222 7.77 -17.09 -6.49
C VAL A 222 7.35 -15.79 -7.15
N ILE A 223 6.68 -14.94 -6.39
CA ILE A 223 6.13 -13.66 -6.85
C ILE A 223 6.70 -12.56 -5.96
N ALA A 224 7.48 -11.64 -6.54
CA ALA A 224 8.16 -10.59 -5.79
C ALA A 224 7.59 -9.19 -6.05
N HIS A 225 7.70 -8.33 -5.04
CA HIS A 225 7.42 -6.90 -5.21
C HIS A 225 8.63 -6.19 -5.85
N PRO A 226 8.45 -5.23 -6.76
CA PRO A 226 9.56 -4.52 -7.43
C PRO A 226 10.49 -3.71 -6.51
N GLU A 227 10.11 -3.50 -5.25
CA GLU A 227 10.98 -2.92 -4.20
C GLU A 227 12.01 -3.92 -3.66
N CYS A 228 12.00 -5.18 -4.11
CA CYS A 228 13.01 -6.17 -3.74
C CYS A 228 14.33 -5.95 -4.48
N PRO A 229 15.47 -6.41 -3.91
CA PRO A 229 16.77 -6.40 -4.58
C PRO A 229 16.71 -7.05 -5.97
N PRO A 230 17.54 -6.59 -6.93
CA PRO A 230 17.51 -7.09 -8.32
C PRO A 230 17.79 -8.58 -8.48
N ASP A 231 18.57 -9.19 -7.59
CA ASP A 231 18.85 -10.62 -7.56
C ASP A 231 17.63 -11.44 -7.10
N VAL A 232 16.86 -10.93 -6.13
CA VAL A 232 15.58 -11.49 -5.69
C VAL A 232 14.55 -11.45 -6.83
N ILE A 233 14.47 -10.32 -7.54
CA ILE A 233 13.58 -10.17 -8.72
C ILE A 233 13.98 -11.19 -9.79
N SER A 234 15.29 -11.37 -10.04
CA SER A 234 15.80 -12.33 -11.05
C SER A 234 15.53 -13.79 -10.65
N ALA A 235 15.48 -14.11 -9.36
CA ALA A 235 15.15 -15.43 -8.82
C ALA A 235 13.62 -15.71 -8.80
N SER A 236 12.78 -14.73 -9.13
CA SER A 236 11.32 -14.83 -9.06
C SER A 236 10.69 -15.20 -10.39
N ASP A 237 9.51 -15.89 -10.38
CA ASP A 237 8.76 -16.20 -11.59
C ASP A 237 7.96 -15.00 -12.12
N PHE A 238 7.64 -14.06 -11.23
CA PHE A 238 6.90 -12.86 -11.58
C PHE A 238 7.28 -11.71 -10.61
N ALA A 239 7.33 -10.51 -11.12
CA ALA A 239 7.48 -9.30 -10.33
C ALA A 239 6.38 -8.29 -10.67
N GLY A 240 5.76 -7.71 -9.65
CA GLY A 240 4.67 -6.75 -9.86
C GLY A 240 4.13 -6.15 -8.56
N SER A 241 3.27 -5.13 -8.70
CA SER A 241 2.59 -4.49 -7.58
C SER A 241 1.75 -5.47 -6.76
N THR A 242 1.35 -5.09 -5.56
CA THR A 242 0.50 -5.92 -4.70
C THR A 242 -0.79 -6.34 -5.40
N SER A 243 -1.43 -5.45 -6.15
CA SER A 243 -2.61 -5.79 -6.97
C SER A 243 -2.29 -6.77 -8.10
N SER A 244 -1.13 -6.64 -8.74
CA SER A 244 -0.68 -7.60 -9.77
C SER A 244 -0.39 -8.98 -9.18
N MET A 245 0.14 -9.03 -7.94
CA MET A 245 0.36 -10.28 -7.20
C MET A 245 -0.97 -10.96 -6.87
N VAL A 246 -1.96 -10.21 -6.36
CA VAL A 246 -3.33 -10.73 -6.11
C VAL A 246 -3.93 -11.30 -7.39
N LYS A 247 -3.84 -10.54 -8.49
CA LYS A 247 -4.35 -10.95 -9.80
C LYS A 247 -3.67 -12.24 -10.29
N TYR A 248 -2.34 -12.32 -10.17
CA TYR A 248 -1.57 -13.50 -10.57
C TYR A 248 -2.07 -14.76 -9.84
N VAL A 249 -2.18 -14.71 -8.50
CA VAL A 249 -2.65 -15.86 -7.70
C VAL A 249 -4.06 -16.26 -8.11
N LYS A 250 -4.96 -15.30 -8.25
CA LYS A 250 -6.37 -15.53 -8.62
C LYS A 250 -6.53 -16.15 -10.01
N GLU A 251 -5.75 -15.69 -11.00
CA GLU A 251 -5.86 -16.15 -12.40
C GLU A 251 -5.07 -17.44 -12.65
N LYS A 252 -3.84 -17.53 -12.13
CA LYS A 252 -2.96 -18.68 -12.38
C LYS A 252 -3.22 -19.85 -11.45
N LYS A 253 -3.80 -19.61 -10.26
CA LYS A 253 -4.13 -20.62 -9.25
C LYS A 253 -3.00 -21.64 -9.03
N PRO A 254 -1.77 -21.17 -8.73
CA PRO A 254 -0.65 -22.07 -8.51
C PRO A 254 -0.96 -23.00 -7.33
N LYS A 255 -0.46 -24.24 -7.34
CA LYS A 255 -0.63 -25.16 -6.21
C LYS A 255 0.03 -24.59 -4.95
N LYS A 256 1.23 -24.02 -5.11
CA LYS A 256 2.06 -23.44 -4.04
C LYS A 256 2.66 -22.13 -4.47
N VAL A 257 2.63 -21.12 -3.60
CA VAL A 257 3.16 -19.78 -3.87
C VAL A 257 3.97 -19.22 -2.71
N LEU A 258 5.04 -18.51 -3.06
CA LEU A 258 5.82 -17.66 -2.18
C LEU A 258 5.60 -16.21 -2.60
N LEU A 259 5.02 -15.39 -1.71
CA LEU A 259 4.95 -13.95 -1.92
C LEU A 259 6.13 -13.28 -1.22
N VAL A 260 7.04 -12.73 -2.01
CA VAL A 260 8.22 -12.00 -1.53
C VAL A 260 7.84 -10.54 -1.34
N THR A 261 7.11 -10.30 -0.25
CA THR A 261 6.58 -9.00 0.18
C THR A 261 6.18 -9.05 1.66
N GLU A 262 5.52 -8.02 2.18
CA GLU A 262 5.02 -7.95 3.56
C GLU A 262 4.05 -9.11 3.86
N CYS A 263 4.27 -9.82 4.97
CA CYS A 263 3.68 -11.16 5.17
C CYS A 263 2.16 -11.18 5.42
N SER A 264 1.55 -10.12 5.95
CA SER A 264 0.08 -10.08 6.11
C SER A 264 -0.66 -10.16 4.79
N MET A 265 -0.01 -9.78 3.69
CA MET A 265 -0.60 -9.92 2.36
C MET A 265 -0.88 -11.39 2.03
N SER A 266 0.01 -12.31 2.42
CA SER A 266 -0.19 -13.75 2.22
C SER A 266 -1.44 -14.25 2.96
N ASP A 267 -1.65 -13.80 4.21
CA ASP A 267 -2.83 -14.13 5.00
C ASP A 267 -4.11 -13.64 4.33
N ASN A 268 -4.11 -12.38 3.87
CA ASN A 268 -5.27 -11.77 3.21
C ASN A 268 -5.64 -12.48 1.90
N ILE A 269 -4.63 -12.80 1.06
CA ILE A 269 -4.87 -13.47 -0.23
C ILE A 269 -5.26 -14.94 -0.04
N GLN A 270 -4.72 -15.62 0.96
CA GLN A 270 -5.04 -17.02 1.26
C GLN A 270 -6.53 -17.24 1.56
N ILE A 271 -7.16 -16.28 2.23
CA ILE A 271 -8.58 -16.32 2.54
C ILE A 271 -9.42 -16.42 1.26
N GLU A 272 -9.04 -15.69 0.23
CA GLU A 272 -9.74 -15.68 -1.06
C GLU A 272 -9.32 -16.83 -1.98
N ASN A 273 -8.21 -17.51 -1.68
CA ASN A 273 -7.64 -18.59 -2.49
C ASN A 273 -7.37 -19.85 -1.64
N PRO A 274 -8.41 -20.49 -1.08
CA PRO A 274 -8.27 -21.57 -0.08
C PRO A 274 -7.60 -22.85 -0.60
N ASN A 275 -7.49 -22.99 -1.92
CA ASN A 275 -6.86 -24.15 -2.59
C ASN A 275 -5.39 -23.88 -2.95
N VAL A 276 -4.85 -22.72 -2.65
CA VAL A 276 -3.46 -22.35 -2.88
C VAL A 276 -2.70 -22.45 -1.56
N GLU A 277 -1.60 -23.18 -1.53
CA GLU A 277 -0.70 -23.23 -0.38
C GLU A 277 0.26 -22.05 -0.40
N PHE A 278 0.30 -21.26 0.67
CA PHE A 278 1.19 -20.13 0.83
C PHE A 278 2.38 -20.50 1.72
N VAL A 279 3.59 -20.41 1.15
CA VAL A 279 4.84 -20.44 1.92
C VAL A 279 5.13 -19.00 2.37
N LYS A 280 5.32 -18.78 3.66
CA LYS A 280 5.36 -17.45 4.27
C LYS A 280 6.72 -17.14 4.90
N PRO A 281 7.69 -16.61 4.16
CA PRO A 281 8.78 -15.89 4.80
C PRO A 281 8.17 -14.61 5.39
N CYS A 282 8.47 -14.30 6.65
CA CYS A 282 7.74 -13.23 7.32
C CYS A 282 8.62 -12.02 7.60
N ASN A 283 8.55 -11.02 6.71
CA ASN A 283 9.02 -9.67 6.97
C ASN A 283 7.81 -8.74 7.19
N LEU A 284 7.59 -8.33 8.43
CA LEU A 284 6.53 -7.40 8.81
C LEU A 284 6.98 -5.94 8.61
N CYS A 285 6.08 -5.10 8.15
CA CYS A 285 6.30 -3.65 8.14
C CYS A 285 5.97 -3.05 9.51
N PRO A 286 6.97 -2.56 10.28
CA PRO A 286 6.73 -2.03 11.62
C PRO A 286 5.84 -0.79 11.62
N TYR A 287 5.79 -0.07 10.52
CA TYR A 287 4.94 1.12 10.36
C TYR A 287 3.48 0.75 10.11
N MET A 288 3.22 -0.20 9.19
CA MET A 288 1.86 -0.70 8.94
C MET A 288 1.25 -1.35 10.19
N LYS A 289 2.07 -2.02 11.02
CA LYS A 289 1.62 -2.67 12.28
C LYS A 289 1.37 -1.70 13.44
N LYS A 290 1.62 -0.41 13.26
CA LYS A 290 1.15 0.62 14.20
C LYS A 290 -0.36 0.82 14.13
N ILE A 291 -0.99 0.47 13.01
CA ILE A 291 -2.44 0.51 12.85
C ILE A 291 -3.04 -0.74 13.50
N THR A 292 -3.94 -0.54 14.46
CA THR A 292 -4.64 -1.61 15.19
C THR A 292 -6.12 -1.29 15.31
N LEU A 293 -6.97 -2.31 15.52
CA LEU A 293 -8.42 -2.10 15.72
C LEU A 293 -8.73 -1.08 16.83
N LYS A 294 -7.97 -1.13 17.94
CA LYS A 294 -8.15 -0.17 19.04
C LYS A 294 -7.89 1.28 18.59
N LYS A 295 -6.79 1.50 17.85
CA LYS A 295 -6.46 2.84 17.33
C LYS A 295 -7.44 3.30 16.26
N ILE A 296 -7.94 2.41 15.42
CA ILE A 296 -9.00 2.71 14.45
C ILE A 296 -10.26 3.17 15.19
N PHE A 297 -10.68 2.42 16.21
CA PHE A 297 -11.85 2.78 17.01
C PHE A 297 -11.69 4.15 17.69
N ASP A 298 -10.57 4.37 18.38
CA ASP A 298 -10.32 5.62 19.11
C ASP A 298 -10.22 6.81 18.16
N CYS A 299 -9.51 6.65 17.04
CA CYS A 299 -9.37 7.66 16.02
C CYS A 299 -10.72 8.07 15.42
N LEU A 300 -11.53 7.09 15.03
CA LEU A 300 -12.85 7.36 14.43
C LEU A 300 -13.83 7.92 15.48
N LYS A 301 -13.81 7.41 16.73
CA LYS A 301 -14.67 7.88 17.82
C LYS A 301 -14.42 9.35 18.14
N ASN A 302 -13.17 9.73 18.29
CA ASN A 302 -12.75 11.04 18.74
C ASN A 302 -12.41 12.00 17.59
N GLU A 303 -12.40 11.49 16.34
CA GLU A 303 -12.01 12.23 15.11
C GLU A 303 -10.62 12.87 15.24
N THR A 304 -9.68 12.12 15.83
CA THR A 304 -8.30 12.55 16.08
C THR A 304 -7.38 12.16 14.92
N ASN A 305 -6.17 12.73 14.91
CA ASN A 305 -5.15 12.46 13.90
C ASN A 305 -5.60 12.84 12.48
N GLU A 306 -6.26 13.98 12.34
CA GLU A 306 -6.61 14.54 11.03
C GLU A 306 -5.35 14.99 10.28
N ILE A 307 -5.26 14.57 9.02
CA ILE A 307 -4.21 15.00 8.11
C ILE A 307 -4.47 16.44 7.66
N LYS A 308 -3.47 17.30 7.88
CA LYS A 308 -3.47 18.69 7.45
C LYS A 308 -2.24 18.97 6.59
N ILE A 309 -2.44 19.58 5.44
CA ILE A 309 -1.39 19.94 4.49
C ILE A 309 -1.57 21.42 4.18
N GLY A 310 -0.49 22.21 4.28
CA GLY A 310 -0.56 23.63 3.98
C GLY A 310 -0.96 23.88 2.51
N ASP A 311 -1.81 24.88 2.25
CA ASP A 311 -2.45 25.11 0.95
C ASP A 311 -1.48 25.19 -0.23
N ASN A 312 -0.35 25.86 -0.05
CA ASN A 312 0.67 25.99 -1.10
C ASN A 312 1.27 24.61 -1.48
N ILE A 313 1.59 23.77 -0.48
CA ILE A 313 2.09 22.41 -0.70
C ILE A 313 0.98 21.57 -1.32
N ALA A 314 -0.23 21.62 -0.75
CA ALA A 314 -1.37 20.83 -1.20
C ALA A 314 -1.71 21.07 -2.68
N ALA A 315 -1.73 22.33 -3.12
CA ALA A 315 -2.05 22.67 -4.51
C ALA A 315 -1.03 22.12 -5.52
N ARG A 316 0.27 22.16 -5.18
CA ARG A 316 1.35 21.63 -6.04
C ARG A 316 1.39 20.12 -6.01
N ALA A 317 1.35 19.51 -4.82
CA ALA A 317 1.37 18.05 -4.64
C ALA A 317 0.15 17.37 -5.28
N ARG A 318 -1.03 18.00 -5.23
CA ARG A 318 -2.24 17.45 -5.86
C ARG A 318 -2.05 17.24 -7.36
N ARG A 319 -1.41 18.17 -8.07
CA ARG A 319 -1.18 18.06 -9.52
C ARG A 319 -0.39 16.80 -9.90
N SER A 320 0.69 16.51 -9.18
CA SER A 320 1.50 15.31 -9.45
C SER A 320 0.74 14.01 -9.17
N VAL A 321 -0.11 13.99 -8.12
CA VAL A 321 -0.95 12.83 -7.77
C VAL A 321 -2.11 12.65 -8.75
N GLN A 322 -2.79 13.73 -9.16
CA GLN A 322 -3.86 13.69 -10.15
C GLN A 322 -3.35 13.15 -11.49
N ARG A 323 -2.20 13.65 -11.96
CA ARG A 323 -1.59 13.15 -13.18
C ARG A 323 -1.28 11.65 -13.13
N MET A 324 -0.83 11.14 -11.99
CA MET A 324 -0.67 9.69 -11.77
C MET A 324 -1.99 8.94 -11.93
N ALA A 325 -3.06 9.46 -11.34
CA ALA A 325 -4.37 8.82 -11.37
C ALA A 325 -4.98 8.83 -12.79
N GLU A 326 -4.77 9.88 -13.57
CA GLU A 326 -5.20 10.02 -14.96
C GLU A 326 -4.48 9.06 -15.90
N ILE A 327 -3.16 8.88 -15.73
CA ILE A 327 -2.39 7.90 -16.51
C ILE A 327 -2.92 6.47 -16.21
N GLY A 328 -3.33 6.20 -14.96
CA GLY A 328 -3.90 4.93 -14.55
C GLY A 328 -2.89 3.77 -14.64
N ARG A 329 -3.40 2.54 -14.77
CA ARG A 329 -2.60 1.30 -14.86
C ARG A 329 -2.25 0.96 -16.28
#